data_0417a8bcde3172d096cfd9bac81f4137
#
_entry.id   0417a8bcde3172d096cfd9bac81f4137
#
_cell.length_a   1.000
_cell.length_b   1.000
_cell.length_c   1.000
_cell.angle_alpha   90.00
_cell.angle_beta   90.00
_cell.angle_gamma   90.00
#
_symmetry.space_group_name_H-M   'P 1'
#
loop_
_entity.id
_entity.type
_entity.pdbx_description
1 polymer ?
#
loop_
_entity_poly.entity_id
_entity_poly.type
_entity_poly.pdbx_seq_one_letter_code
_entity_poly.pdbx_strand_id
1 'polypeptide(L)'
;FILAFVNLGLVPDTGATYLLSKSIGTARTMELAATGRPMSAEEAKALGLAYKVTTVEELDEVTLAFARKLAAGPLISYKNIKKQLYDANYADYKKWLSETEVPTQHECSASMDFQEGCKAFMEKRKATFEGR
;
A
#
# COMPACT_ATOMS: atom_id res chain seq x y z
N PHE A 1 -8.97 2.44 -2.59
CA PHE A 1 -7.84 1.79 -1.90
C PHE A 1 -8.12 1.73 -0.41
N ILE A 2 -7.68 0.65 0.27
CA ILE A 2 -7.91 0.50 1.71
C ILE A 2 -6.79 -0.34 2.34
N LEU A 3 -6.29 0.08 3.50
CA LEU A 3 -5.36 -0.68 4.33
C LEU A 3 -6.15 -1.26 5.53
N ALA A 4 -6.96 -2.29 5.28
CA ALA A 4 -7.91 -2.83 6.25
C ALA A 4 -7.27 -3.72 7.35
N PHE A 5 -5.95 -3.86 7.36
CA PHE A 5 -5.22 -4.75 8.26
C PHE A 5 -5.49 -4.48 9.74
N VAL A 6 -5.56 -3.20 10.14
CA VAL A 6 -5.84 -2.79 11.51
C VAL A 6 -7.19 -3.31 12.03
N ASN A 7 -8.16 -3.51 11.15
CA ASN A 7 -9.47 -4.07 11.51
C ASN A 7 -9.38 -5.54 11.98
N LEU A 8 -8.28 -6.22 11.67
CA LEU A 8 -7.94 -7.57 12.11
C LEU A 8 -6.84 -7.59 13.16
N GLY A 9 -6.42 -6.43 13.68
CA GLY A 9 -5.29 -6.34 14.61
C GLY A 9 -3.93 -6.62 13.96
N LEU A 10 -3.80 -6.45 12.65
CA LEU A 10 -2.57 -6.66 11.88
C LEU A 10 -1.96 -5.34 11.41
N VAL A 11 -0.66 -5.36 11.10
CA VAL A 11 0.00 -4.28 10.35
C VAL A 11 -0.16 -4.50 8.84
N PRO A 12 -0.14 -3.45 7.99
CA PRO A 12 -0.08 -3.62 6.55
C PRO A 12 1.16 -4.40 6.14
N ASP A 13 0.99 -5.36 5.24
CA ASP A 13 2.04 -6.20 4.68
C ASP A 13 2.42 -5.81 3.24
N THR A 14 3.17 -6.70 2.55
CA THR A 14 3.64 -6.51 1.16
C THR A 14 4.44 -5.23 0.93
N GLY A 15 5.04 -4.69 1.98
CA GLY A 15 5.80 -3.44 1.92
C GLY A 15 4.95 -2.18 1.86
N ALA A 16 3.64 -2.27 2.16
CA ALA A 16 2.74 -1.14 1.98
C ALA A 16 3.15 0.09 2.81
N THR A 17 3.52 -0.08 4.09
CA THR A 17 3.95 1.04 4.93
C THR A 17 5.26 1.66 4.44
N TYR A 18 6.21 0.84 3.99
CA TYR A 18 7.48 1.32 3.43
C TYR A 18 7.25 2.11 2.14
N LEU A 19 6.55 1.54 1.18
CA LEU A 19 6.32 2.15 -0.14
C LEU A 19 5.45 3.41 -0.06
N LEU A 20 4.38 3.38 0.73
CA LEU A 20 3.50 4.52 0.91
C LEU A 20 4.20 5.66 1.65
N SER A 21 4.99 5.38 2.71
CA SER A 21 5.71 6.43 3.43
C SER A 21 6.71 7.18 2.55
N LYS A 22 7.31 6.50 1.57
CA LYS A 22 8.17 7.12 0.55
C LYS A 22 7.39 7.94 -0.49
N SER A 23 6.14 7.55 -0.77
CA SER A 23 5.32 8.18 -1.81
C SER A 23 4.50 9.36 -1.31
N ILE A 24 3.84 9.22 -0.15
CA ILE A 24 2.88 10.22 0.38
C ILE A 24 3.26 10.76 1.76
N GLY A 25 4.41 10.33 2.28
CA GLY A 25 4.93 10.72 3.59
C GLY A 25 4.38 9.92 4.75
N THR A 26 5.15 9.90 5.85
CA THR A 26 4.88 9.08 7.03
C THR A 26 3.54 9.41 7.70
N ALA A 27 3.20 10.70 7.84
CA ALA A 27 1.98 11.11 8.54
C ALA A 27 0.71 10.60 7.85
N ARG A 28 0.63 10.70 6.51
CA ARG A 28 -0.51 10.20 5.76
C ARG A 28 -0.58 8.68 5.73
N THR A 29 0.58 8.03 5.59
CA THR A 29 0.66 6.57 5.68
C THR A 29 0.18 6.06 7.05
N MET A 30 0.61 6.70 8.14
CA MET A 30 0.15 6.37 9.50
C MET A 30 -1.36 6.55 9.62
N GLU A 31 -1.92 7.66 9.15
CA GLU A 31 -3.36 7.92 9.21
C GLU A 31 -4.15 6.83 8.48
N LEU A 32 -3.79 6.51 7.23
CA LEU A 32 -4.46 5.47 6.44
C LEU A 32 -4.32 4.08 7.05
N ALA A 33 -3.13 3.72 7.53
CA ALA A 33 -2.87 2.40 8.12
C ALA A 33 -3.55 2.23 9.48
N ALA A 34 -3.55 3.26 10.33
CA ALA A 34 -4.12 3.19 11.68
C ALA A 34 -5.65 3.28 11.69
N THR A 35 -6.24 3.97 10.71
CA THR A 35 -7.72 4.09 10.63
C THR A 35 -8.36 3.01 9.78
N GLY A 36 -7.63 2.41 8.83
CA GLY A 36 -8.17 1.47 7.87
C GLY A 36 -9.28 2.06 6.99
N ARG A 37 -9.36 3.40 6.90
CA ARG A 37 -10.38 4.06 6.09
C ARG A 37 -10.15 3.87 4.59
N PRO A 38 -11.21 3.90 3.78
CA PRO A 38 -11.05 3.93 2.33
C PRO A 38 -10.45 5.26 1.86
N MET A 39 -9.63 5.18 0.82
CA MET A 39 -9.11 6.31 0.05
C MET A 39 -9.72 6.25 -1.36
N SER A 40 -10.29 7.35 -1.84
CA SER A 40 -10.87 7.41 -3.19
C SER A 40 -9.79 7.47 -4.28
N ALA A 41 -10.20 7.28 -5.53
CA ALA A 41 -9.29 7.42 -6.67
C ALA A 41 -8.81 8.87 -6.84
N GLU A 42 -9.68 9.84 -6.57
CA GLU A 42 -9.38 11.28 -6.62
C GLU A 42 -8.37 11.66 -5.52
N GLU A 43 -8.54 11.13 -4.30
CA GLU A 43 -7.58 11.32 -3.22
C GLU A 43 -6.23 10.71 -3.57
N ALA A 44 -6.21 9.50 -4.10
CA ALA A 44 -4.98 8.84 -4.56
C ALA A 44 -4.26 9.65 -5.65
N LYS A 45 -5.00 10.27 -6.57
CA LYS A 45 -4.45 11.17 -7.58
C LYS A 45 -3.91 12.45 -6.95
N ALA A 46 -4.63 13.08 -6.04
CA ALA A 46 -4.18 14.28 -5.34
C ALA A 46 -2.90 14.05 -4.53
N LEU A 47 -2.72 12.84 -4.00
CA LEU A 47 -1.52 12.41 -3.27
C LEU A 47 -0.38 11.94 -4.18
N GLY A 48 -0.57 11.87 -5.49
CA GLY A 48 0.44 11.41 -6.44
C GLY A 48 0.59 9.87 -6.53
N LEU A 49 -0.28 9.09 -5.90
CA LEU A 49 -0.30 7.62 -6.01
C LEU A 49 -0.89 7.15 -7.34
N ALA A 50 -1.94 7.83 -7.83
CA ALA A 50 -2.51 7.56 -9.13
C ALA A 50 -2.12 8.67 -10.12
N TYR A 51 -1.55 8.28 -11.26
CA TYR A 51 -1.18 9.24 -12.31
C TYR A 51 -2.41 9.89 -12.95
N LYS A 52 -3.45 9.09 -13.21
CA LYS A 52 -4.71 9.53 -13.85
C LYS A 52 -5.89 8.76 -13.27
N VAL A 53 -7.02 9.39 -13.19
CA VAL A 53 -8.32 8.80 -12.88
C VAL A 53 -9.21 8.93 -14.11
N THR A 54 -9.93 7.86 -14.43
CA THR A 54 -10.87 7.78 -15.57
C THR A 54 -12.14 7.07 -15.11
N THR A 55 -13.16 7.06 -15.97
CA THR A 55 -14.30 6.16 -15.80
C THR A 55 -13.87 4.70 -16.05
N VAL A 56 -14.69 3.75 -15.64
CA VAL A 56 -14.46 2.31 -15.87
C VAL A 56 -14.41 2.01 -17.37
N GLU A 57 -15.30 2.65 -18.13
CA GLU A 57 -15.44 2.48 -19.59
C GLU A 57 -14.21 2.97 -20.36
N GLU A 58 -13.55 4.02 -19.86
CA GLU A 58 -12.39 4.62 -20.50
C GLU A 58 -11.05 4.00 -20.06
N LEU A 59 -11.04 3.21 -18.98
CA LEU A 59 -9.82 2.75 -18.31
C LEU A 59 -8.88 2.01 -19.26
N ASP A 60 -9.41 1.05 -20.01
CA ASP A 60 -8.61 0.22 -20.92
C ASP A 60 -8.02 1.04 -22.07
N GLU A 61 -8.84 1.88 -22.70
CA GLU A 61 -8.39 2.72 -23.82
C GLU A 61 -7.28 3.68 -23.37
N VAL A 62 -7.50 4.40 -22.27
CA VAL A 62 -6.54 5.38 -21.74
C VAL A 62 -5.25 4.69 -21.30
N THR A 63 -5.35 3.54 -20.64
CA THR A 63 -4.18 2.78 -20.17
C THR A 63 -3.36 2.25 -21.34
N LEU A 64 -4.02 1.65 -22.34
CA LEU A 64 -3.34 1.12 -23.52
C LEU A 64 -2.72 2.23 -24.37
N ALA A 65 -3.38 3.36 -24.52
CA ALA A 65 -2.82 4.52 -25.22
C ALA A 65 -1.53 5.02 -24.54
N PHE A 66 -1.54 5.13 -23.23
CA PHE A 66 -0.36 5.51 -22.47
C PHE A 66 0.77 4.47 -22.55
N ALA A 67 0.44 3.19 -22.42
CA ALA A 67 1.41 2.10 -22.54
C ALA A 67 2.06 2.08 -23.94
N ARG A 68 1.29 2.23 -25.02
CA ARG A 68 1.81 2.31 -26.41
C ARG A 68 2.73 3.53 -26.57
N LYS A 69 2.39 4.68 -26.02
CA LYS A 69 3.23 5.87 -26.03
C LYS A 69 4.60 5.59 -25.38
N LEU A 70 4.61 4.92 -24.22
CA LEU A 70 5.86 4.56 -23.55
C LEU A 70 6.63 3.50 -24.34
N ALA A 71 5.96 2.49 -24.92
CA ALA A 71 6.59 1.44 -25.69
C ALA A 71 7.29 1.97 -26.95
N ALA A 72 6.79 3.05 -27.54
CA ALA A 72 7.41 3.72 -28.69
C ALA A 72 8.55 4.69 -28.31
N GLY A 73 8.81 4.88 -27.01
CA GLY A 73 9.80 5.82 -26.52
C GLY A 73 11.19 5.21 -26.28
N PRO A 74 12.12 5.96 -25.68
CA PRO A 74 13.50 5.53 -25.44
C PRO A 74 13.57 4.54 -24.27
N LEU A 75 13.32 3.28 -24.51
CA LEU A 75 13.20 2.22 -23.51
C LEU A 75 14.46 2.07 -22.63
N ILE A 76 15.65 2.28 -23.19
CA ILE A 76 16.92 2.26 -22.43
C ILE A 76 16.92 3.37 -21.37
N SER A 77 16.46 4.58 -21.75
CA SER A 77 16.35 5.70 -20.82
C SER A 77 15.34 5.40 -19.72
N TYR A 78 14.16 4.87 -20.07
CA TYR A 78 13.14 4.50 -19.08
C TYR A 78 13.62 3.42 -18.10
N LYS A 79 14.34 2.41 -18.59
CA LYS A 79 14.99 1.39 -17.76
C LYS A 79 15.93 2.03 -16.74
N ASN A 80 16.79 2.94 -17.18
CA ASN A 80 17.79 3.58 -16.33
C ASN A 80 17.16 4.58 -15.34
N ILE A 81 16.15 5.35 -15.76
CA ILE A 81 15.38 6.22 -14.86
C ILE A 81 14.75 5.36 -13.74
N LYS A 82 14.09 4.24 -14.08
CA LYS A 82 13.50 3.34 -13.09
C LYS A 82 14.56 2.78 -12.14
N LYS A 83 15.74 2.40 -12.65
CA LYS A 83 16.85 1.92 -11.83
C LYS A 83 17.35 3.00 -10.87
N GLN A 84 17.58 4.22 -11.36
CA GLN A 84 18.03 5.36 -10.52
C GLN A 84 17.03 5.66 -9.40
N LEU A 85 15.74 5.68 -9.71
CA LEU A 85 14.69 5.92 -8.71
C LEU A 85 14.63 4.78 -7.68
N TYR A 86 14.79 3.53 -8.11
CA TYR A 86 14.81 2.39 -7.21
C TYR A 86 16.04 2.46 -6.28
N ASP A 87 17.22 2.66 -6.83
CA ASP A 87 18.47 2.73 -6.05
C ASP A 87 18.45 3.90 -5.05
N ALA A 88 17.88 5.03 -5.44
CA ALA A 88 17.81 6.22 -4.59
C ALA A 88 16.79 6.10 -3.43
N ASN A 89 15.70 5.33 -3.62
CA ASN A 89 14.59 5.35 -2.67
C ASN A 89 14.32 4.00 -2.00
N TYR A 90 14.70 2.88 -2.64
CA TYR A 90 14.25 1.54 -2.25
C TYR A 90 15.38 0.50 -2.14
N ALA A 91 16.65 0.93 -2.07
CA ALA A 91 17.80 0.03 -2.03
C ALA A 91 17.77 -0.93 -0.82
N ASP A 92 17.23 -0.47 0.31
CA ASP A 92 17.10 -1.22 1.56
C ASP A 92 15.76 -1.98 1.71
N TYR A 93 14.88 -1.97 0.70
CA TYR A 93 13.52 -2.53 0.79
C TYR A 93 13.49 -3.99 1.23
N LYS A 94 14.34 -4.84 0.64
CA LYS A 94 14.39 -6.26 1.00
C LYS A 94 14.82 -6.48 2.45
N LYS A 95 15.80 -5.69 2.92
CA LYS A 95 16.26 -5.74 4.30
C LYS A 95 15.14 -5.32 5.25
N TRP A 96 14.47 -4.22 4.94
CA TRP A 96 13.34 -3.74 5.73
C TRP A 96 12.19 -4.76 5.81
N LEU A 97 11.84 -5.44 4.71
CA LEU A 97 10.83 -6.51 4.73
C LEU A 97 11.18 -7.61 5.73
N SER A 98 12.43 -8.13 5.68
CA SER A 98 12.85 -9.25 6.52
C SER A 98 13.09 -8.86 7.98
N GLU A 99 13.58 -7.65 8.25
CA GLU A 99 13.99 -7.23 9.60
C GLU A 99 12.91 -6.42 10.33
N THR A 100 11.90 -5.90 9.62
CA THR A 100 10.85 -5.07 10.22
C THR A 100 9.45 -5.63 9.96
N GLU A 101 9.03 -5.74 8.70
CA GLU A 101 7.64 -6.13 8.40
C GLU A 101 7.34 -7.56 8.87
N VAL A 102 8.16 -8.52 8.51
CA VAL A 102 7.92 -9.93 8.89
C VAL A 102 7.85 -10.11 10.41
N PRO A 103 8.81 -9.61 11.22
CA PRO A 103 8.72 -9.73 12.68
C PRO A 103 7.49 -9.04 13.28
N THR A 104 7.16 -7.84 12.84
CA THR A 104 6.00 -7.10 13.37
C THR A 104 4.67 -7.75 12.99
N GLN A 105 4.56 -8.30 11.78
CA GLN A 105 3.39 -9.08 11.37
C GLN A 105 3.24 -10.37 12.19
N HIS A 106 4.36 -11.04 12.50
CA HIS A 106 4.37 -12.19 13.39
C HIS A 106 3.88 -11.84 14.80
N GLU A 107 4.37 -10.74 15.38
CA GLU A 107 3.93 -10.24 16.68
C GLU A 107 2.42 -9.99 16.69
N CYS A 108 1.90 -9.25 15.71
CA CYS A 108 0.47 -9.00 15.57
C CYS A 108 -0.33 -10.29 15.42
N SER A 109 0.09 -11.22 14.56
CA SER A 109 -0.64 -12.47 14.30
C SER A 109 -0.67 -13.43 15.49
N ALA A 110 0.26 -13.30 16.42
CA ALA A 110 0.28 -14.07 17.68
C ALA A 110 -0.59 -13.44 18.77
N SER A 111 -1.10 -12.22 18.60
CA SER A 111 -1.86 -11.50 19.60
C SER A 111 -3.29 -12.03 19.77
N MET A 112 -3.88 -11.76 20.94
CA MET A 112 -5.31 -12.00 21.17
C MET A 112 -6.18 -11.05 20.35
N ASP A 113 -5.70 -9.86 20.06
CA ASP A 113 -6.39 -8.88 19.22
C ASP A 113 -6.56 -9.38 17.78
N PHE A 114 -5.60 -10.11 17.22
CA PHE A 114 -5.77 -10.75 15.92
C PHE A 114 -6.84 -11.84 15.94
N GLN A 115 -6.87 -12.67 16.98
CA GLN A 115 -7.89 -13.69 17.13
C GLN A 115 -9.30 -13.08 17.25
N GLU A 116 -9.43 -12.03 18.06
CA GLU A 116 -10.68 -11.25 18.18
C GLU A 116 -11.06 -10.59 16.85
N GLY A 117 -10.11 -9.99 16.14
CA GLY A 117 -10.33 -9.38 14.84
C GLY A 117 -10.89 -10.37 13.82
N CYS A 118 -10.27 -11.55 13.70
CA CYS A 118 -10.76 -12.64 12.85
C CYS A 118 -12.16 -13.11 13.24
N LYS A 119 -12.40 -13.32 14.53
CA LYS A 119 -13.71 -13.77 15.05
C LYS A 119 -14.79 -12.72 14.76
N ALA A 120 -14.53 -11.46 15.08
CA ALA A 120 -15.45 -10.36 14.84
C ALA A 120 -15.78 -10.20 13.36
N PHE A 121 -14.79 -10.36 12.47
CA PHE A 121 -15.00 -10.33 11.02
C PHE A 121 -15.96 -11.45 10.55
N MET A 122 -15.73 -12.69 11.02
CA MET A 122 -16.60 -13.83 10.69
C MET A 122 -18.03 -13.65 11.23
N GLU A 123 -18.16 -13.09 12.44
CA GLU A 123 -19.43 -12.83 13.12
C GLU A 123 -20.11 -11.54 12.63
N LYS A 124 -19.49 -10.78 11.71
CA LYS A 124 -19.97 -9.49 11.17
C LYS A 124 -20.29 -8.46 12.27
N ARG A 125 -19.52 -8.43 13.33
CA ARG A 125 -19.62 -7.48 14.43
C ARG A 125 -18.37 -6.62 14.52
N LYS A 126 -18.43 -5.55 15.30
CA LYS A 126 -17.26 -4.74 15.64
C LYS A 126 -16.33 -5.54 16.57
N ALA A 127 -15.02 -5.51 16.28
CA ALA A 127 -14.01 -6.06 17.16
C ALA A 127 -13.82 -5.17 18.41
N THR A 128 -13.42 -5.81 19.53
CA THR A 128 -13.03 -5.12 20.77
C THR A 128 -11.62 -5.52 21.12
N PHE A 129 -10.66 -4.65 20.79
CA PHE A 129 -9.25 -4.88 21.02
C PHE A 129 -8.82 -4.49 22.43
N GLU A 130 -7.91 -5.28 23.01
CA GLU A 130 -7.39 -5.09 24.37
C GLU A 130 -5.91 -4.72 24.42
N GLY A 131 -5.21 -4.73 23.25
CA GLY A 131 -3.78 -4.41 23.15
C GLY A 131 -2.86 -5.55 23.62
N ARG A 132 -3.27 -6.80 23.48
CA ARG A 132 -2.50 -7.99 23.94
C ARG A 132 -2.65 -9.18 23.01
#